data_28ef7d2fe532bc4ba51d8e9b342e08e4
#
_entry.id   28ef7d2fe532bc4ba51d8e9b342e08e4
#
_cell.length_a   1.000
_cell.length_b   1.000
_cell.length_c   1.000
_cell.angle_alpha   90.00
_cell.angle_beta   90.00
_cell.angle_gamma   90.00
#
_symmetry.space_group_name_H-M   'P 1'
#
loop_
_entity.id
_entity.type
_entity.pdbx_description
1 polymer ?
#
loop_
_entity_poly.entity_id
_entity_poly.type
_entity_poly.pdbx_seq_one_letter_code
_entity_poly.pdbx_strand_id
1 'polypeptide(L)'
;MSSKTTQSKNPKPGLLISPSRFFYARSNLLAALLATAVFAGYLVFVLMGRGAAFEVANSSVRSLGTTLGFGQTEILAFLAERSEPMILGYINFNQVWDSLFALIYGVMYVIWVSVLFKPYSKRATILNLLPFGQVVFDWLENFALATLSNEYLAGGTISSTTAALASTFSTIKWVFSLLVYGVIFVGIVMRVVRAIKKRSQR
;
A
#
# COMPACT_ATOMS: atom_id res chain seq x y z
N MET A 1 25.88 7.43 -55.69
CA MET A 1 24.70 7.76 -54.85
C MET A 1 24.73 6.88 -53.62
N SER A 2 25.16 7.37 -52.46
CA SER A 2 25.26 6.60 -51.23
C SER A 2 23.99 6.83 -50.40
N SER A 3 23.16 5.80 -50.27
CA SER A 3 21.92 5.80 -49.47
C SER A 3 22.30 5.72 -48.00
N LYS A 4 22.17 6.85 -47.27
CA LYS A 4 22.26 6.87 -45.80
C LYS A 4 21.00 6.22 -45.21
N THR A 5 21.16 5.00 -44.73
CA THR A 5 20.12 4.31 -43.93
C THR A 5 19.98 5.02 -42.59
N THR A 6 18.92 5.78 -42.43
CA THR A 6 18.55 6.44 -41.16
C THR A 6 18.13 5.36 -40.17
N GLN A 7 19.01 4.98 -39.25
CA GLN A 7 18.63 4.14 -38.10
C GLN A 7 17.61 4.90 -37.26
N SER A 8 16.35 4.46 -37.29
CA SER A 8 15.31 4.89 -36.39
C SER A 8 15.72 4.51 -34.95
N LYS A 9 16.14 5.49 -34.13
CA LYS A 9 16.35 5.31 -32.70
C LYS A 9 14.99 5.03 -32.07
N ASN A 10 14.71 3.76 -31.76
CA ASN A 10 13.56 3.42 -30.91
C ASN A 10 13.67 4.21 -29.59
N PRO A 11 12.66 5.01 -29.21
CA PRO A 11 12.68 5.75 -27.96
C PRO A 11 12.83 4.77 -26.79
N LYS A 12 13.73 5.10 -25.85
CA LYS A 12 13.92 4.29 -24.62
C LYS A 12 12.57 4.22 -23.89
N PRO A 13 12.18 3.04 -23.41
CA PRO A 13 10.93 2.91 -22.64
C PRO A 13 10.99 3.82 -21.42
N GLY A 14 9.90 4.53 -21.13
CA GLY A 14 9.80 5.39 -19.94
C GLY A 14 10.13 4.63 -18.65
N LEU A 15 10.61 5.34 -17.63
CA LEU A 15 11.13 4.81 -16.36
C LEU A 15 10.20 3.76 -15.70
N LEU A 16 8.88 3.98 -15.74
CA LEU A 16 7.88 3.08 -15.13
C LEU A 16 7.45 1.90 -16.03
N ILE A 17 7.76 1.96 -17.33
CA ILE A 17 7.33 0.90 -18.27
C ILE A 17 8.12 -0.39 -18.05
N SER A 18 9.39 -0.31 -17.71
CA SER A 18 10.24 -1.47 -17.48
C SER A 18 9.78 -2.31 -16.28
N PRO A 19 9.62 -1.75 -15.06
CA PRO A 19 9.13 -2.51 -13.90
C PRO A 19 7.71 -3.04 -14.11
N SER A 20 6.82 -2.25 -14.72
CA SER A 20 5.47 -2.73 -15.04
C SER A 20 5.49 -3.97 -15.93
N ARG A 21 6.26 -3.95 -17.02
CA ARG A 21 6.40 -5.10 -17.93
C ARG A 21 7.00 -6.33 -17.23
N PHE A 22 7.96 -6.12 -16.35
CA PHE A 22 8.53 -7.21 -15.53
C PHE A 22 7.44 -7.92 -14.74
N PHE A 23 6.60 -7.19 -14.01
CA PHE A 23 5.50 -7.78 -13.24
C PHE A 23 4.46 -8.46 -14.14
N TYR A 24 4.05 -7.87 -15.26
CA TYR A 24 3.14 -8.51 -16.21
C TYR A 24 3.71 -9.83 -16.77
N ALA A 25 5.00 -9.88 -17.06
CA ALA A 25 5.65 -11.08 -17.59
C ALA A 25 5.72 -12.20 -16.55
N ARG A 26 6.12 -11.88 -15.31
CA ARG A 26 6.41 -12.86 -14.26
C ARG A 26 5.21 -13.28 -13.42
N SER A 27 4.16 -12.44 -13.34
CA SER A 27 3.00 -12.75 -12.54
C SER A 27 2.12 -13.84 -13.17
N ASN A 28 1.71 -14.78 -12.32
CA ASN A 28 0.75 -15.84 -12.63
C ASN A 28 -0.14 -16.12 -11.40
N LEU A 29 -1.16 -16.97 -11.55
CA LEU A 29 -2.11 -17.24 -10.47
C LEU A 29 -1.44 -17.86 -9.23
N LEU A 30 -0.48 -18.76 -9.42
CA LEU A 30 0.23 -19.37 -8.30
C LEU A 30 1.01 -18.31 -7.50
N ALA A 31 1.71 -17.39 -8.18
CA ALA A 31 2.42 -16.29 -7.53
C ALA A 31 1.45 -15.37 -6.77
N ALA A 32 0.24 -15.10 -7.32
CA ALA A 32 -0.79 -14.32 -6.64
C ALA A 32 -1.30 -15.01 -5.38
N LEU A 33 -1.56 -16.31 -5.43
CA LEU A 33 -2.01 -17.09 -4.27
C LEU A 33 -0.92 -17.18 -3.19
N LEU A 34 0.33 -17.40 -3.57
CA LEU A 34 1.46 -17.40 -2.65
C LEU A 34 1.66 -16.04 -1.98
N ALA A 35 1.58 -14.94 -2.75
CA ALA A 35 1.67 -13.59 -2.20
C ALA A 35 0.51 -13.30 -1.22
N THR A 36 -0.70 -13.80 -1.51
CA THR A 36 -1.85 -13.70 -0.59
C THR A 36 -1.62 -14.51 0.68
N ALA A 37 -1.03 -15.71 0.58
CA ALA A 37 -0.71 -16.52 1.76
C ALA A 37 0.36 -15.83 2.64
N VAL A 38 1.39 -15.24 2.04
CA VAL A 38 2.40 -14.44 2.75
C VAL A 38 1.77 -13.24 3.43
N PHE A 39 0.91 -12.50 2.73
CA PHE A 39 0.16 -11.36 3.29
C PHE A 39 -0.69 -11.79 4.50
N ALA A 40 -1.51 -12.83 4.35
CA ALA A 40 -2.37 -13.31 5.42
C ALA A 40 -1.55 -13.85 6.62
N GLY A 41 -0.49 -14.60 6.36
CA GLY A 41 0.42 -15.09 7.39
C GLY A 41 1.09 -13.95 8.15
N TYR A 42 1.61 -12.94 7.45
CA TYR A 42 2.23 -11.78 8.09
C TYR A 42 1.22 -10.99 8.93
N LEU A 43 0.02 -10.74 8.39
CA LEU A 43 -1.06 -10.06 9.11
C LEU A 43 -1.40 -10.77 10.43
N VAL A 44 -1.63 -12.08 10.38
CA VAL A 44 -2.13 -12.84 11.54
C VAL A 44 -1.00 -13.13 12.55
N PHE A 45 0.16 -13.60 12.08
CA PHE A 45 1.22 -14.09 12.98
C PHE A 45 2.22 -13.01 13.41
N VAL A 46 2.28 -11.88 12.68
CA VAL A 46 3.23 -10.81 12.99
C VAL A 46 2.52 -9.52 13.37
N LEU A 47 1.74 -8.95 12.45
CA LEU A 47 1.21 -7.60 12.60
C LEU A 47 0.24 -7.49 13.78
N MET A 48 -0.72 -8.43 13.91
CA MET A 48 -1.69 -8.44 15.01
C MET A 48 -1.00 -8.59 16.38
N GLY A 49 0.01 -9.47 16.47
CA GLY A 49 0.77 -9.65 17.71
C GLY A 49 1.61 -8.42 18.09
N ARG A 50 2.19 -7.73 17.11
CA ARG A 50 2.96 -6.49 17.34
C ARG A 50 2.06 -5.30 17.65
N GLY A 51 0.86 -5.25 17.06
CA GLY A 51 -0.15 -4.23 17.37
C GLY A 51 -0.64 -4.29 18.81
N ALA A 52 -0.77 -5.48 19.37
CA ALA A 52 -1.20 -5.67 20.76
C ALA A 52 -0.27 -4.97 21.79
N ALA A 53 0.98 -4.70 21.46
CA ALA A 53 1.94 -4.05 22.35
C ALA A 53 1.56 -2.61 22.75
N PHE A 54 0.70 -1.95 21.99
CA PHE A 54 0.24 -0.58 22.27
C PHE A 54 -1.29 -0.45 22.30
N GLU A 55 -2.03 -1.56 22.31
CA GLU A 55 -3.48 -1.54 22.48
C GLU A 55 -3.87 -1.22 23.92
N VAL A 56 -4.84 -0.33 24.05
CA VAL A 56 -5.47 0.02 25.35
C VAL A 56 -6.83 -0.65 25.42
N ALA A 57 -7.05 -1.50 26.43
CA ALA A 57 -8.32 -2.17 26.63
C ALA A 57 -9.44 -1.14 26.85
N ASN A 58 -10.56 -1.32 26.15
CA ASN A 58 -11.74 -0.44 26.21
C ASN A 58 -11.47 1.02 25.78
N SER A 59 -10.40 1.30 25.04
CA SER A 59 -10.19 2.63 24.46
C SER A 59 -11.31 3.02 23.51
N SER A 60 -11.83 4.24 23.66
CA SER A 60 -12.71 4.86 22.66
C SER A 60 -11.95 5.47 21.50
N VAL A 61 -10.64 5.60 21.63
CA VAL A 61 -9.75 6.20 20.61
C VAL A 61 -9.33 5.13 19.62
N ARG A 62 -9.70 5.34 18.34
CA ARG A 62 -9.35 4.42 17.25
C ARG A 62 -7.86 4.46 16.93
N SER A 63 -7.33 3.35 16.44
CA SER A 63 -5.99 3.31 15.88
C SER A 63 -5.89 4.27 14.68
N LEU A 64 -4.91 5.17 14.72
CA LEU A 64 -4.73 6.24 13.70
C LEU A 64 -4.54 5.67 12.31
N GLY A 65 -3.72 4.63 12.15
CA GLY A 65 -3.43 4.00 10.85
C GLY A 65 -4.63 3.35 10.15
N THR A 66 -5.77 3.17 10.85
CA THR A 66 -7.00 2.58 10.30
C THR A 66 -8.11 3.61 10.04
N THR A 67 -7.86 4.89 10.27
CA THR A 67 -8.83 5.97 10.07
C THR A 67 -8.58 6.74 8.79
N LEU A 68 -9.66 7.25 8.18
CA LEU A 68 -9.59 8.11 7.00
C LEU A 68 -9.29 9.56 7.43
N GLY A 69 -8.04 9.83 7.73
CA GLY A 69 -7.61 11.12 8.28
C GLY A 69 -7.94 11.27 9.78
N PHE A 70 -7.20 12.15 10.43
CA PHE A 70 -7.29 12.45 11.86
C PHE A 70 -6.69 13.84 12.12
N GLY A 71 -7.09 14.49 13.21
CA GLY A 71 -6.55 15.78 13.61
C GLY A 71 -5.48 15.67 14.71
N GLN A 72 -4.90 16.80 15.07
CA GLN A 72 -3.95 16.92 16.17
C GLN A 72 -4.56 16.43 17.52
N THR A 73 -5.84 16.72 17.74
CA THR A 73 -6.55 16.33 18.96
C THR A 73 -6.67 14.81 19.08
N GLU A 74 -7.00 14.11 17.99
CA GLU A 74 -7.09 12.65 17.98
C GLU A 74 -5.73 11.98 18.19
N ILE A 75 -4.65 12.58 17.65
CA ILE A 75 -3.30 12.07 17.86
C ILE A 75 -2.90 12.24 19.33
N LEU A 76 -3.15 13.42 19.91
CA LEU A 76 -2.85 13.68 21.34
C LEU A 76 -3.66 12.76 22.26
N ALA A 77 -4.96 12.57 21.98
CA ALA A 77 -5.80 11.65 22.73
C ALA A 77 -5.28 10.21 22.63
N PHE A 78 -4.85 9.77 21.44
CA PHE A 78 -4.26 8.45 21.22
C PHE A 78 -2.98 8.27 22.05
N LEU A 79 -2.09 9.25 22.07
CA LEU A 79 -0.83 9.16 22.79
C LEU A 79 -1.02 9.29 24.31
N ALA A 80 -1.94 10.15 24.77
CA ALA A 80 -2.21 10.39 26.19
C ALA A 80 -2.76 9.17 26.94
N GLU A 81 -3.46 8.25 26.25
CA GLU A 81 -3.95 7.01 26.86
C GLU A 81 -2.86 5.93 27.01
N ARG A 82 -1.65 6.16 26.50
CA ARG A 82 -0.57 5.18 26.42
C ARG A 82 0.60 5.53 27.32
N SER A 83 1.13 4.51 27.99
CA SER A 83 2.40 4.65 28.73
C SER A 83 3.57 4.79 27.75
N GLU A 84 4.68 5.35 28.23
CA GLU A 84 5.91 5.50 27.45
C GLU A 84 6.35 4.20 26.74
N PRO A 85 6.40 3.01 27.40
CA PRO A 85 6.73 1.77 26.71
C PRO A 85 5.75 1.42 25.57
N MET A 86 4.46 1.74 25.71
CA MET A 86 3.47 1.51 24.65
C MET A 86 3.70 2.46 23.46
N ILE A 87 4.04 3.73 23.73
CA ILE A 87 4.37 4.70 22.67
C ILE A 87 5.65 4.28 21.93
N LEU A 88 6.68 3.82 22.64
CA LEU A 88 7.88 3.25 22.02
C LEU A 88 7.55 2.00 21.17
N GLY A 89 6.65 1.15 21.66
CA GLY A 89 6.09 0.03 20.89
C GLY A 89 5.39 0.48 19.61
N TYR A 90 4.59 1.55 19.67
CA TYR A 90 3.91 2.14 18.52
C TYR A 90 4.87 2.75 17.49
N ILE A 91 5.93 3.43 17.94
CA ILE A 91 7.00 3.94 17.08
C ILE A 91 7.65 2.79 16.32
N ASN A 92 8.06 1.74 17.04
CA ASN A 92 8.67 0.55 16.42
C ASN A 92 7.70 -0.15 15.45
N PHE A 93 6.41 -0.22 15.82
CA PHE A 93 5.37 -0.78 14.95
C PHE A 93 5.32 -0.05 13.62
N ASN A 94 5.16 1.27 13.61
CA ASN A 94 5.07 2.07 12.39
C ASN A 94 6.36 1.99 11.54
N GLN A 95 7.54 2.14 12.19
CA GLN A 95 8.81 2.19 11.46
C GLN A 95 9.22 0.85 10.86
N VAL A 96 8.87 -0.26 11.49
CA VAL A 96 9.35 -1.59 11.09
C VAL A 96 8.22 -2.47 10.60
N TRP A 97 7.27 -2.81 11.48
CA TRP A 97 6.32 -3.88 11.21
C TRP A 97 5.24 -3.47 10.20
N ASP A 98 4.68 -2.29 10.36
CA ASP A 98 3.67 -1.78 9.44
C ASP A 98 4.29 -1.32 8.10
N SER A 99 5.48 -0.74 8.15
CA SER A 99 6.23 -0.41 6.92
C SER A 99 6.58 -1.65 6.08
N LEU A 100 6.92 -2.77 6.74
CA LEU A 100 7.14 -4.06 6.05
C LEU A 100 5.81 -4.63 5.53
N PHE A 101 4.73 -4.51 6.30
CA PHE A 101 3.40 -4.92 5.87
C PHE A 101 2.94 -4.15 4.62
N ALA A 102 3.20 -2.84 4.58
CA ALA A 102 2.93 -2.01 3.40
C ALA A 102 3.61 -2.56 2.13
N LEU A 103 4.87 -2.96 2.24
CA LEU A 103 5.58 -3.58 1.12
C LEU A 103 4.96 -4.93 0.71
N ILE A 104 4.61 -5.77 1.69
CA ILE A 104 4.01 -7.09 1.45
C ILE A 104 2.68 -6.96 0.72
N TYR A 105 1.75 -6.12 1.21
CA TYR A 105 0.48 -5.95 0.53
C TYR A 105 0.64 -5.25 -0.83
N GLY A 106 1.56 -4.30 -0.93
CA GLY A 106 1.84 -3.62 -2.19
C GLY A 106 2.28 -4.59 -3.28
N VAL A 107 3.25 -5.46 -2.98
CA VAL A 107 3.72 -6.51 -3.90
C VAL A 107 2.59 -7.49 -4.24
N MET A 108 1.80 -7.92 -3.26
CA MET A 108 0.65 -8.79 -3.48
C MET A 108 -0.34 -8.16 -4.46
N TYR A 109 -0.72 -6.90 -4.26
CA TYR A 109 -1.65 -6.20 -5.16
C TYR A 109 -1.07 -5.98 -6.56
N VAL A 110 0.22 -5.63 -6.67
CA VAL A 110 0.91 -5.53 -7.97
C VAL A 110 0.82 -6.85 -8.74
N ILE A 111 1.03 -7.99 -8.07
CA ILE A 111 0.93 -9.32 -8.68
C ILE A 111 -0.52 -9.59 -9.10
N TRP A 112 -1.52 -9.32 -8.24
CA TRP A 112 -2.92 -9.51 -8.57
C TRP A 112 -3.37 -8.66 -9.77
N VAL A 113 -3.07 -7.35 -9.76
CA VAL A 113 -3.38 -6.46 -10.90
C VAL A 113 -2.68 -6.97 -12.16
N SER A 114 -1.42 -7.39 -12.06
CA SER A 114 -0.68 -7.93 -13.21
C SER A 114 -1.34 -9.19 -13.75
N VAL A 115 -1.76 -10.13 -12.91
CA VAL A 115 -2.47 -11.36 -13.33
C VAL A 115 -3.78 -11.02 -14.01
N LEU A 116 -4.59 -10.17 -13.41
CA LEU A 116 -5.92 -9.83 -13.89
C LEU A 116 -5.88 -9.10 -15.24
N PHE A 117 -4.96 -8.15 -15.39
CA PHE A 117 -4.86 -7.30 -16.59
C PHE A 117 -3.82 -7.77 -17.61
N LYS A 118 -3.14 -8.89 -17.40
CA LYS A 118 -2.15 -9.45 -18.35
C LYS A 118 -2.63 -9.48 -19.80
N PRO A 119 -3.88 -9.87 -20.11
CA PRO A 119 -4.40 -9.84 -21.50
C PRO A 119 -4.53 -8.44 -22.09
N TYR A 120 -4.54 -7.42 -21.24
CA TYR A 120 -4.73 -6.02 -21.59
C TYR A 120 -3.47 -5.18 -21.38
N SER A 121 -2.32 -5.80 -21.09
CA SER A 121 -1.07 -5.13 -20.67
C SER A 121 -0.58 -4.06 -21.67
N LYS A 122 -0.90 -4.20 -22.96
CA LYS A 122 -0.58 -3.17 -23.98
C LYS A 122 -1.36 -1.86 -23.79
N ARG A 123 -2.58 -1.91 -23.20
CA ARG A 123 -3.45 -0.75 -22.92
C ARG A 123 -3.32 -0.26 -21.47
N ALA A 124 -3.08 -1.18 -20.56
CA ALA A 124 -2.96 -0.94 -19.11
C ALA A 124 -1.47 -0.90 -18.68
N THR A 125 -0.63 -0.15 -19.41
CA THR A 125 0.84 -0.25 -19.35
C THR A 125 1.44 -0.08 -17.96
N ILE A 126 0.90 0.79 -17.11
CA ILE A 126 1.43 1.06 -15.77
C ILE A 126 0.42 0.83 -14.65
N LEU A 127 -0.78 0.32 -14.98
CA LEU A 127 -1.87 0.14 -14.01
C LEU A 127 -1.47 -0.77 -12.84
N ASN A 128 -0.65 -1.77 -13.11
CA ASN A 128 -0.16 -2.70 -12.09
C ASN A 128 0.82 -2.09 -11.09
N LEU A 129 1.32 -0.87 -11.33
CA LEU A 129 2.17 -0.15 -10.38
C LEU A 129 1.38 0.77 -9.44
N LEU A 130 0.07 0.95 -9.68
CA LEU A 130 -0.81 1.76 -8.83
C LEU A 130 -0.69 1.40 -7.32
N PRO A 131 -0.58 0.12 -6.91
CA PRO A 131 -0.43 -0.24 -5.51
C PRO A 131 0.82 0.34 -4.83
N PHE A 132 1.88 0.64 -5.56
CA PHE A 132 3.05 1.28 -4.97
C PHE A 132 2.78 2.72 -4.52
N GLY A 133 1.79 3.41 -5.11
CA GLY A 133 1.32 4.69 -4.59
C GLY A 133 0.78 4.55 -3.16
N GLN A 134 -0.02 3.51 -2.91
CA GLN A 134 -0.51 3.20 -1.56
C GLN A 134 0.65 2.96 -0.58
N VAL A 135 1.65 2.16 -0.96
CA VAL A 135 2.83 1.85 -0.14
C VAL A 135 3.61 3.11 0.23
N VAL A 136 3.84 4.00 -0.73
CA VAL A 136 4.59 5.24 -0.50
C VAL A 136 3.88 6.12 0.53
N PHE A 137 2.56 6.32 0.40
CA PHE A 137 1.81 7.15 1.33
C PHE A 137 1.62 6.48 2.70
N ASP A 138 1.61 5.15 2.78
CA ASP A 138 1.65 4.43 4.05
C ASP A 138 2.98 4.64 4.79
N TRP A 139 4.10 4.54 4.09
CA TRP A 139 5.41 4.84 4.68
C TRP A 139 5.54 6.28 5.16
N LEU A 140 5.02 7.25 4.37
CA LEU A 140 5.03 8.66 4.76
C LEU A 140 4.16 8.90 6.01
N GLU A 141 2.99 8.27 6.11
CA GLU A 141 2.13 8.30 7.30
C GLU A 141 2.86 7.70 8.50
N ASN A 142 3.41 6.51 8.36
CA ASN A 142 4.12 5.79 9.41
C ASN A 142 5.32 6.59 9.95
N PHE A 143 6.09 7.22 9.05
CA PHE A 143 7.19 8.09 9.43
C PHE A 143 6.69 9.33 10.19
N ALA A 144 5.63 9.97 9.73
CA ALA A 144 5.06 11.15 10.39
C ALA A 144 4.49 10.81 11.79
N LEU A 145 3.77 9.67 11.92
CA LEU A 145 3.23 9.20 13.21
C LEU A 145 4.34 8.85 14.22
N ALA A 146 5.42 8.21 13.75
CA ALA A 146 6.58 7.93 14.59
C ALA A 146 7.27 9.24 15.05
N THR A 147 7.37 10.24 14.18
CA THR A 147 7.93 11.56 14.50
C THR A 147 7.08 12.26 15.57
N LEU A 148 5.75 12.33 15.40
CA LEU A 148 4.82 12.91 16.38
C LEU A 148 4.87 12.20 17.73
N SER A 149 5.01 10.87 17.72
CA SER A 149 5.15 10.09 18.95
C SER A 149 6.44 10.42 19.71
N ASN A 150 7.56 10.63 19.00
CA ASN A 150 8.81 11.06 19.59
C ASN A 150 8.72 12.52 20.13
N GLU A 151 8.08 13.43 19.40
CA GLU A 151 7.82 14.81 19.89
C GLU A 151 7.02 14.78 21.17
N TYR A 152 5.97 13.97 21.25
CA TYR A 152 5.14 13.82 22.45
C TYR A 152 5.93 13.30 23.65
N LEU A 153 6.78 12.28 23.47
CA LEU A 153 7.64 11.75 24.53
C LEU A 153 8.65 12.78 25.02
N ALA A 154 9.13 13.67 24.16
CA ALA A 154 10.12 14.69 24.50
C ALA A 154 9.53 15.88 25.27
N GLY A 155 8.28 16.26 25.04
CA GLY A 155 7.73 17.48 25.60
C GLY A 155 6.22 17.51 25.85
N GLY A 156 5.51 16.41 25.68
CA GLY A 156 4.05 16.32 25.84
C GLY A 156 3.23 17.06 24.77
N THR A 157 3.89 17.60 23.75
CA THR A 157 3.27 18.37 22.66
C THR A 157 3.69 17.80 21.31
N ILE A 158 2.91 18.09 20.27
CA ILE A 158 3.20 17.65 18.89
C ILE A 158 3.06 18.82 17.91
N SER A 159 3.81 18.77 16.81
CA SER A 159 3.73 19.73 15.71
C SER A 159 2.39 19.63 14.99
N SER A 160 1.64 20.74 14.91
CA SER A 160 0.38 20.81 14.14
C SER A 160 0.60 20.62 12.66
N THR A 161 1.73 21.07 12.12
CA THR A 161 2.10 20.88 10.70
C THR A 161 2.37 19.41 10.41
N THR A 162 3.15 18.73 11.25
CA THR A 162 3.42 17.29 11.08
C THR A 162 2.14 16.47 11.26
N ALA A 163 1.24 16.84 12.16
CA ALA A 163 -0.06 16.21 12.33
C ALA A 163 -0.94 16.34 11.08
N ALA A 164 -1.00 17.54 10.48
CA ALA A 164 -1.72 17.77 9.23
C ALA A 164 -1.13 16.97 8.06
N LEU A 165 0.18 16.85 7.98
CA LEU A 165 0.85 16.01 6.96
C LEU A 165 0.53 14.54 7.16
N ALA A 166 0.60 14.01 8.39
CA ALA A 166 0.26 12.62 8.69
C ALA A 166 -1.18 12.29 8.27
N SER A 167 -2.14 13.16 8.61
CA SER A 167 -3.54 13.03 8.21
C SER A 167 -3.72 13.07 6.69
N THR A 168 -2.99 13.95 6.01
CA THR A 168 -3.01 14.05 4.55
C THR A 168 -2.48 12.76 3.90
N PHE A 169 -1.37 12.23 4.39
CA PHE A 169 -0.79 10.98 3.90
C PHE A 169 -1.74 9.80 4.13
N SER A 170 -2.38 9.72 5.32
CA SER A 170 -3.42 8.74 5.60
C SER A 170 -4.56 8.82 4.60
N THR A 171 -5.10 10.01 4.37
CA THR A 171 -6.19 10.22 3.41
C THR A 171 -5.81 9.77 2.00
N ILE A 172 -4.63 10.17 1.52
CA ILE A 172 -4.15 9.79 0.18
C ILE A 172 -3.91 8.28 0.09
N LYS A 173 -3.33 7.64 1.12
CA LYS A 173 -3.18 6.19 1.23
C LYS A 173 -4.53 5.48 1.02
N TRP A 174 -5.58 5.93 1.72
CA TRP A 174 -6.91 5.35 1.60
C TRP A 174 -7.56 5.57 0.23
N VAL A 175 -7.32 6.72 -0.41
CA VAL A 175 -7.73 6.96 -1.80
C VAL A 175 -7.05 5.95 -2.74
N PHE A 176 -5.74 5.75 -2.61
CA PHE A 176 -5.03 4.72 -3.39
C PHE A 176 -5.57 3.32 -3.11
N SER A 177 -5.88 3.00 -1.84
CA SER A 177 -6.47 1.71 -1.45
C SER A 177 -7.79 1.46 -2.18
N LEU A 178 -8.69 2.43 -2.18
CA LEU A 178 -9.97 2.35 -2.89
C LEU A 178 -9.78 2.17 -4.40
N LEU A 179 -8.84 2.89 -5.00
CA LEU A 179 -8.52 2.74 -6.42
C LEU A 179 -7.98 1.32 -6.73
N VAL A 180 -7.08 0.80 -5.91
CA VAL A 180 -6.53 -0.56 -6.06
C VAL A 180 -7.62 -1.61 -5.93
N TYR A 181 -8.50 -1.50 -4.93
CA TYR A 181 -9.61 -2.44 -4.74
C TYR A 181 -10.60 -2.37 -5.91
N GLY A 182 -10.91 -1.16 -6.40
CA GLY A 182 -11.74 -0.96 -7.58
C GLY A 182 -11.14 -1.60 -8.83
N VAL A 183 -9.85 -1.41 -9.06
CA VAL A 183 -9.12 -2.04 -10.18
C VAL A 183 -9.15 -3.56 -10.09
N ILE A 184 -8.88 -4.13 -8.90
CA ILE A 184 -8.93 -5.59 -8.70
C ILE A 184 -10.35 -6.11 -8.96
N PHE A 185 -11.37 -5.45 -8.41
CA PHE A 185 -12.77 -5.83 -8.63
C PHE A 185 -13.13 -5.84 -10.12
N VAL A 186 -12.84 -4.75 -10.83
CA VAL A 186 -13.06 -4.67 -12.30
C VAL A 186 -12.32 -5.79 -13.03
N GLY A 187 -11.07 -6.05 -12.67
CA GLY A 187 -10.27 -7.12 -13.25
C GLY A 187 -10.89 -8.51 -13.06
N ILE A 188 -11.43 -8.79 -11.88
CA ILE A 188 -12.14 -10.04 -11.57
C ILE A 188 -13.40 -10.15 -12.44
N VAL A 189 -14.25 -9.11 -12.48
CA VAL A 189 -15.47 -9.08 -13.29
C VAL A 189 -15.15 -9.34 -14.76
N MET A 190 -14.14 -8.66 -15.32
CA MET A 190 -13.72 -8.86 -16.72
C MET A 190 -13.27 -10.31 -16.99
N ARG A 191 -12.59 -10.96 -16.07
CA ARG A 191 -12.19 -12.36 -16.17
C ARG A 191 -13.38 -13.31 -16.15
N VAL A 192 -14.32 -13.10 -15.22
CA VAL A 192 -15.54 -13.91 -15.10
C VAL A 192 -16.40 -13.80 -16.37
N VAL A 193 -16.68 -12.58 -16.83
CA VAL A 193 -17.46 -12.35 -18.06
C VAL A 193 -16.80 -13.02 -19.27
N ARG A 194 -15.48 -12.94 -19.39
CA ARG A 194 -14.74 -13.59 -20.48
C ARG A 194 -14.83 -15.11 -20.40
N ALA A 195 -14.80 -15.70 -19.20
CA ALA A 195 -14.93 -17.14 -19.00
C ALA A 195 -16.33 -17.64 -19.39
N ILE A 196 -17.39 -16.90 -19.01
CA ILE A 196 -18.79 -17.22 -19.36
C ILE A 196 -18.98 -17.17 -20.87
N LYS A 197 -18.55 -16.08 -21.53
CA LYS A 197 -18.67 -15.96 -23.00
C LYS A 197 -17.96 -17.08 -23.75
N LYS A 198 -16.80 -17.52 -23.26
CA LYS A 198 -16.07 -18.65 -23.89
C LYS A 198 -16.79 -20.01 -23.74
N ARG A 199 -17.54 -20.19 -22.64
CA ARG A 199 -18.35 -21.38 -22.41
C ARG A 199 -19.59 -21.42 -23.34
N SER A 200 -20.23 -20.27 -23.55
CA SER A 200 -21.44 -20.15 -24.40
C SER A 200 -21.16 -20.32 -25.90
N GLN A 201 -19.90 -20.29 -26.31
CA GLN A 201 -19.48 -20.45 -27.71
C GLN A 201 -18.97 -21.87 -28.03
N ARG A 202 -18.99 -22.79 -27.06
CA ARG A 202 -18.67 -24.21 -27.20
C ARG A 202 -19.91 -25.08 -27.16
#